data_6f9c9060337a576aabcc6a8806c7e627
#
_entry.id   6f9c9060337a576aabcc6a8806c7e627
#
_cell.length_a   1.000
_cell.length_b   1.000
_cell.length_c   1.000
_cell.angle_alpha   90.00
_cell.angle_beta   90.00
_cell.angle_gamma   90.00
#
_symmetry.space_group_name_H-M   'P 1'
#
loop_
_entity.id
_entity.type
_entity.pdbx_description
1 polymer ?
#
loop_
_entity_poly.entity_id
_entity_poly.type
_entity_poly.pdbx_seq_one_letter_code
_entity_poly.pdbx_strand_id
1 'polypeptide(L)'
;MIVKVGELREGYIVQKDVYGRSSRPLIPANTKITKMHIEVLKAFLIEGIEVEFEKENTSEKEPRKDVDQNQENLPVHTTFTHEYERAVQRFKKEFQLWQTGLPINISNVRAILTPLLTIALEDKRSIQSIHQLAQPEEYMYHHPVAVSILSGWIAKRLGYNQGKIFQVALAGLLADCGMARIDESLFMNARTLNDSERKKIKEHPLYSYQMIKDIPLLKPETKLAIVQHHERLDGTGYPSGKRGNSLLMQSQIIAIADIYHAMTSKRLFKSQQSPFKALQMMKIDQFGKLHISILKELIATIANLPIGTTIHLSNGQQAEVVFSKADAQLRPLVRIETGEIIDLEKNRNLYIECIVDNG
;
A
#
# COMPACT_ATOMS: atom_id res chain seq x y z
N MET A 1 -41.04 -4.12 -2.41
CA MET A 1 -41.38 -5.52 -2.82
C MET A 1 -40.26 -6.45 -2.33
N ILE A 2 -40.61 -7.71 -2.03
CA ILE A 2 -39.59 -8.70 -1.66
C ILE A 2 -39.01 -9.30 -2.94
N VAL A 3 -37.69 -9.24 -3.14
CA VAL A 3 -36.98 -9.77 -4.30
C VAL A 3 -36.00 -10.84 -3.84
N LYS A 4 -36.01 -12.00 -4.52
CA LYS A 4 -35.03 -13.07 -4.22
C LYS A 4 -33.60 -12.62 -4.57
N VAL A 5 -32.62 -13.00 -3.77
CA VAL A 5 -31.22 -12.58 -3.95
C VAL A 5 -30.67 -12.94 -5.33
N GLY A 6 -31.13 -14.05 -5.94
CA GLY A 6 -30.75 -14.42 -7.31
C GLY A 6 -31.33 -13.51 -8.42
N GLU A 7 -32.33 -12.74 -8.11
CA GLU A 7 -33.05 -11.84 -9.06
C GLU A 7 -32.72 -10.37 -8.79
N LEU A 8 -31.97 -10.06 -7.72
CA LEU A 8 -31.53 -8.72 -7.37
C LEU A 8 -30.61 -8.15 -8.45
N ARG A 9 -30.84 -6.87 -8.76
CA ARG A 9 -29.99 -6.07 -9.67
C ARG A 9 -29.40 -4.88 -8.92
N GLU A 10 -28.31 -4.37 -9.42
CA GLU A 10 -27.76 -3.11 -8.91
C GLU A 10 -28.78 -1.97 -9.09
N GLY A 11 -28.78 -1.04 -8.13
CA GLY A 11 -29.67 0.11 -8.16
C GLY A 11 -30.95 -0.03 -7.35
N TYR A 12 -31.32 -1.23 -6.87
CA TYR A 12 -32.41 -1.39 -5.90
C TYR A 12 -32.05 -0.73 -4.56
N ILE A 13 -33.05 -0.15 -3.86
CA ILE A 13 -32.89 0.45 -2.53
C ILE A 13 -33.49 -0.49 -1.50
N VAL A 14 -32.73 -0.84 -0.47
CA VAL A 14 -33.16 -1.70 0.63
C VAL A 14 -34.14 -0.94 1.51
N GLN A 15 -35.33 -1.53 1.77
CA GLN A 15 -36.40 -0.89 2.56
C GLN A 15 -36.26 -1.12 4.07
N LYS A 16 -35.68 -2.25 4.48
CA LYS A 16 -35.48 -2.62 5.88
C LYS A 16 -34.08 -3.16 6.10
N ASP A 17 -33.57 -2.94 7.30
CA ASP A 17 -32.28 -3.53 7.70
C ASP A 17 -32.26 -5.03 7.47
N VAL A 18 -31.23 -5.50 6.77
CA VAL A 18 -31.03 -6.93 6.50
C VAL A 18 -30.04 -7.49 7.51
N TYR A 19 -30.48 -8.45 8.30
CA TYR A 19 -29.68 -9.08 9.35
C TYR A 19 -29.16 -10.45 8.91
N GLY A 20 -27.94 -10.79 9.35
CA GLY A 20 -27.40 -12.15 9.35
C GLY A 20 -27.61 -12.80 10.72
N ARG A 21 -26.58 -13.53 11.18
CA ARG A 21 -26.58 -14.16 12.52
C ARG A 21 -26.12 -13.22 13.65
N SER A 22 -25.97 -11.95 13.39
CA SER A 22 -25.55 -10.94 14.38
C SER A 22 -26.63 -9.88 14.62
N SER A 23 -26.54 -9.17 15.73
CA SER A 23 -27.44 -8.06 16.07
C SER A 23 -27.19 -6.78 15.26
N ARG A 24 -26.15 -6.74 14.42
CA ARG A 24 -25.87 -5.61 13.50
C ARG A 24 -26.34 -5.96 12.10
N PRO A 25 -27.00 -5.04 11.39
CA PRO A 25 -27.45 -5.28 10.02
C PRO A 25 -26.24 -5.54 9.09
N LEU A 26 -26.37 -6.52 8.19
CA LEU A 26 -25.44 -6.77 7.10
C LEU A 26 -25.53 -5.66 6.05
N ILE A 27 -26.75 -5.20 5.79
CA ILE A 27 -27.03 -4.09 4.88
C ILE A 27 -28.12 -3.24 5.55
N PRO A 28 -27.84 -1.97 5.88
CA PRO A 28 -28.82 -1.05 6.44
C PRO A 28 -29.94 -0.70 5.47
N ALA A 29 -31.12 -0.34 5.99
CA ALA A 29 -32.19 0.26 5.21
C ALA A 29 -31.69 1.51 4.45
N ASN A 30 -32.34 1.83 3.35
CA ASN A 30 -31.98 2.92 2.42
C ASN A 30 -30.61 2.78 1.74
N THR A 31 -30.00 1.58 1.77
CA THR A 31 -28.76 1.28 1.04
C THR A 31 -29.08 0.90 -0.41
N LYS A 32 -28.42 1.57 -1.36
CA LYS A 32 -28.49 1.19 -2.79
C LYS A 32 -27.68 -0.09 -3.03
N ILE A 33 -28.31 -1.11 -3.59
CA ILE A 33 -27.73 -2.43 -3.83
C ILE A 33 -26.64 -2.34 -4.90
N THR A 34 -25.47 -2.90 -4.61
CA THR A 34 -24.33 -3.09 -5.51
C THR A 34 -24.08 -4.58 -5.72
N LYS A 35 -23.21 -4.95 -6.69
CA LYS A 35 -22.77 -6.35 -6.88
C LYS A 35 -22.23 -6.96 -5.61
N MET A 36 -21.45 -6.20 -4.85
CA MET A 36 -20.87 -6.65 -3.59
C MET A 36 -21.95 -7.00 -2.57
N HIS A 37 -23.01 -6.19 -2.47
CA HIS A 37 -24.15 -6.47 -1.58
C HIS A 37 -24.84 -7.76 -1.97
N ILE A 38 -25.01 -8.04 -3.27
CA ILE A 38 -25.60 -9.30 -3.76
C ILE A 38 -24.72 -10.50 -3.39
N GLU A 39 -23.41 -10.39 -3.51
CA GLU A 39 -22.48 -11.46 -3.11
C GLU A 39 -22.49 -11.70 -1.59
N VAL A 40 -22.55 -10.64 -0.79
CA VAL A 40 -22.68 -10.72 0.66
C VAL A 40 -23.98 -11.45 1.03
N LEU A 41 -25.12 -11.07 0.43
CA LEU A 41 -26.41 -11.71 0.69
C LEU A 41 -26.39 -13.21 0.34
N LYS A 42 -25.77 -13.59 -0.78
CA LYS A 42 -25.55 -14.99 -1.16
C LYS A 42 -24.68 -15.75 -0.16
N ALA A 43 -23.57 -15.12 0.27
CA ALA A 43 -22.63 -15.73 1.22
C ALA A 43 -23.27 -15.99 2.60
N PHE A 44 -24.25 -15.15 3.00
CA PHE A 44 -24.99 -15.29 4.25
C PHE A 44 -26.30 -16.10 4.09
N LEU A 45 -26.54 -16.71 2.91
CA LEU A 45 -27.71 -17.52 2.60
C LEU A 45 -29.04 -16.77 2.85
N ILE A 46 -29.07 -15.47 2.58
CA ILE A 46 -30.31 -14.68 2.63
C ILE A 46 -31.12 -15.00 1.38
N GLU A 47 -32.35 -15.47 1.54
CA GLU A 47 -33.19 -15.90 0.42
C GLU A 47 -33.78 -14.73 -0.38
N GLY A 48 -34.12 -13.63 0.30
CA GLY A 48 -34.71 -12.44 -0.31
C GLY A 48 -34.68 -11.25 0.61
N ILE A 49 -34.77 -10.06 0.05
CA ILE A 49 -34.80 -8.79 0.78
C ILE A 49 -35.88 -7.86 0.26
N GLU A 50 -36.36 -6.98 1.13
CA GLU A 50 -37.36 -6.00 0.74
C GLU A 50 -36.70 -4.77 0.13
N VAL A 51 -37.01 -4.51 -1.15
CA VAL A 51 -36.39 -3.44 -1.94
C VAL A 51 -37.44 -2.62 -2.71
N GLU A 52 -37.05 -1.41 -3.10
CA GLU A 52 -37.81 -0.53 -3.99
C GLU A 52 -36.93 -0.11 -5.16
N PHE A 53 -37.55 0.14 -6.30
CA PHE A 53 -36.91 0.65 -7.52
C PHE A 53 -37.00 2.19 -7.48
N GLU A 54 -35.92 2.90 -7.69
CA GLU A 54 -35.92 4.35 -7.85
C GLU A 54 -36.69 4.72 -9.13
N LYS A 55 -37.94 5.21 -8.96
CA LYS A 55 -38.67 5.83 -10.09
C LYS A 55 -38.09 7.21 -10.32
N GLU A 56 -37.60 7.47 -11.51
CA GLU A 56 -37.29 8.82 -11.96
C GLU A 56 -38.55 9.70 -11.86
N ASN A 57 -38.60 10.56 -10.85
CA ASN A 57 -39.59 11.63 -10.77
C ASN A 57 -38.90 12.96 -11.10
N THR A 58 -39.17 13.42 -12.32
CA THR A 58 -39.06 14.82 -12.71
C THR A 58 -40.14 15.62 -11.96
N SER A 59 -39.75 16.45 -11.01
CA SER A 59 -40.47 17.70 -10.66
C SER A 59 -39.64 18.59 -9.75
N GLU A 60 -39.76 19.87 -9.99
CA GLU A 60 -39.04 21.07 -9.64
C GLU A 60 -38.87 21.40 -8.15
N LYS A 61 -37.68 21.97 -7.85
CA LYS A 61 -37.30 23.12 -7.01
C LYS A 61 -37.81 23.23 -5.56
N GLU A 62 -36.88 23.24 -4.63
CA GLU A 62 -36.45 24.43 -3.85
C GLU A 62 -35.17 24.16 -3.03
N PRO A 63 -34.36 25.18 -2.66
CA PRO A 63 -32.92 25.05 -2.42
C PRO A 63 -32.59 24.67 -0.97
N ARG A 64 -31.86 23.61 -0.76
CA ARG A 64 -31.17 23.30 0.50
C ARG A 64 -29.66 23.32 0.30
N LYS A 65 -29.08 24.14 1.15
CA LYS A 65 -27.68 24.43 1.42
C LYS A 65 -26.66 23.38 0.96
N ASP A 66 -25.65 23.90 0.29
CA ASP A 66 -24.43 23.30 -0.16
C ASP A 66 -23.82 22.32 0.85
N VAL A 67 -23.89 21.04 0.53
CA VAL A 67 -22.95 20.03 0.93
C VAL A 67 -22.30 19.56 -0.38
N ASP A 68 -21.04 19.80 -0.48
CA ASP A 68 -20.14 19.64 -1.60
C ASP A 68 -20.37 18.28 -2.33
N GLN A 69 -21.19 18.27 -3.42
CA GLN A 69 -21.44 17.11 -4.27
C GLN A 69 -20.59 17.20 -5.54
N ASN A 70 -19.27 17.38 -5.40
CA ASN A 70 -18.31 17.31 -6.50
C ASN A 70 -17.39 16.10 -6.36
N GLN A 71 -17.97 14.89 -6.25
CA GLN A 71 -17.18 13.63 -6.29
C GLN A 71 -17.49 12.74 -7.50
N GLU A 72 -18.21 13.24 -8.49
CA GLU A 72 -18.46 12.48 -9.71
C GLU A 72 -17.43 12.83 -10.78
N ASN A 73 -16.55 11.87 -11.10
CA ASN A 73 -15.54 11.86 -12.18
C ASN A 73 -14.16 12.46 -11.94
N LEU A 74 -13.62 12.39 -10.73
CA LEU A 74 -12.18 12.57 -10.57
C LEU A 74 -11.45 11.33 -11.15
N PRO A 75 -10.31 11.52 -11.88
CA PRO A 75 -9.49 10.40 -12.32
C PRO A 75 -9.10 9.52 -11.13
N VAL A 76 -9.04 8.20 -11.32
CA VAL A 76 -8.73 7.21 -10.25
C VAL A 76 -7.48 7.61 -9.46
N HIS A 77 -6.49 8.19 -10.12
CA HIS A 77 -5.26 8.67 -9.49
C HIS A 77 -5.49 9.83 -8.50
N THR A 78 -6.35 10.79 -8.83
CA THR A 78 -6.73 11.90 -7.92
C THR A 78 -7.47 11.36 -6.70
N THR A 79 -8.34 10.38 -6.90
CA THR A 79 -9.06 9.68 -5.82
C THR A 79 -8.08 8.92 -4.91
N PHE A 80 -7.07 8.24 -5.48
CA PHE A 80 -6.04 7.54 -4.70
C PHE A 80 -5.22 8.50 -3.84
N THR A 81 -4.73 9.60 -4.42
CA THR A 81 -3.92 10.60 -3.70
C THR A 81 -4.69 11.18 -2.51
N HIS A 82 -5.96 11.57 -2.72
CA HIS A 82 -6.82 12.10 -1.67
C HIS A 82 -7.05 11.05 -0.54
N GLU A 83 -7.36 9.80 -0.89
CA GLU A 83 -7.59 8.76 0.12
C GLU A 83 -6.30 8.36 0.83
N TYR A 84 -5.15 8.43 0.14
CA TYR A 84 -3.84 8.21 0.75
C TYR A 84 -3.52 9.29 1.81
N GLU A 85 -3.70 10.56 1.50
CA GLU A 85 -3.51 11.65 2.45
C GLU A 85 -4.45 11.52 3.66
N ARG A 86 -5.72 11.21 3.40
CA ARG A 86 -6.70 10.95 4.46
C ARG A 86 -6.28 9.78 5.36
N ALA A 87 -5.78 8.70 4.77
CA ALA A 87 -5.29 7.54 5.52
C ALA A 87 -4.07 7.91 6.38
N VAL A 88 -3.12 8.70 5.85
CA VAL A 88 -1.96 9.20 6.59
C VAL A 88 -2.40 10.04 7.80
N GLN A 89 -3.31 11.00 7.61
CA GLN A 89 -3.79 11.85 8.71
C GLN A 89 -4.53 11.07 9.79
N ARG A 90 -5.30 10.05 9.41
CA ARG A 90 -5.96 9.14 10.36
C ARG A 90 -4.95 8.25 11.08
N PHE A 91 -3.96 7.71 10.36
CA PHE A 91 -2.89 6.91 10.95
C PHE A 91 -2.05 7.72 11.95
N LYS A 92 -1.72 8.98 11.62
CA LYS A 92 -1.03 9.90 12.53
C LYS A 92 -1.75 10.03 13.87
N LYS A 93 -3.07 10.21 13.86
CA LYS A 93 -3.89 10.29 15.09
C LYS A 93 -3.80 9.00 15.92
N GLU A 94 -3.94 7.83 15.27
CA GLU A 94 -3.80 6.55 15.96
C GLU A 94 -2.41 6.36 16.55
N PHE A 95 -1.35 6.69 15.79
CA PHE A 95 0.03 6.58 16.25
C PHE A 95 0.30 7.46 17.47
N GLN A 96 -0.19 8.70 17.47
CA GLN A 96 -0.10 9.60 18.62
C GLN A 96 -0.81 9.03 19.86
N LEU A 97 -1.97 8.39 19.69
CA LEU A 97 -2.64 7.69 20.80
C LEU A 97 -1.80 6.51 21.32
N TRP A 98 -1.12 5.77 20.45
CA TRP A 98 -0.22 4.70 20.87
C TRP A 98 1.00 5.23 21.66
N GLN A 99 1.53 6.40 21.29
CA GLN A 99 2.60 7.07 22.03
C GLN A 99 2.18 7.41 23.48
N THR A 100 0.90 7.74 23.74
CA THR A 100 0.41 7.95 25.11
C THR A 100 0.22 6.65 25.90
N GLY A 101 0.40 5.49 25.28
CA GLY A 101 0.23 4.19 25.93
C GLY A 101 -1.10 3.51 25.66
N LEU A 102 -2.02 4.13 24.93
CA LEU A 102 -3.29 3.52 24.57
C LEU A 102 -3.10 2.29 23.67
N PRO A 103 -3.94 1.25 23.81
CA PRO A 103 -3.87 0.05 23.00
C PRO A 103 -4.29 0.33 21.55
N ILE A 104 -3.82 -0.52 20.62
CA ILE A 104 -4.21 -0.45 19.22
C ILE A 104 -5.68 -0.85 19.06
N ASN A 105 -6.49 0.09 18.53
CA ASN A 105 -7.85 -0.21 18.09
C ASN A 105 -7.81 -0.76 16.65
N ILE A 106 -7.88 -2.07 16.52
CA ILE A 106 -7.78 -2.74 15.22
C ILE A 106 -8.93 -2.36 14.26
N SER A 107 -10.11 -1.99 14.79
CA SER A 107 -11.23 -1.54 13.96
C SER A 107 -10.90 -0.21 13.27
N ASN A 108 -10.27 0.73 13.99
CA ASN A 108 -9.83 2.00 13.43
C ASN A 108 -8.74 1.77 12.36
N VAL A 109 -7.76 0.92 12.66
CA VAL A 109 -6.68 0.57 11.71
C VAL A 109 -7.24 -0.05 10.43
N ARG A 110 -8.22 -0.94 10.54
CA ARG A 110 -8.93 -1.51 9.38
C ARG A 110 -9.71 -0.47 8.60
N ALA A 111 -10.38 0.45 9.29
CA ALA A 111 -11.14 1.53 8.67
C ALA A 111 -10.24 2.55 7.93
N ILE A 112 -8.97 2.66 8.31
CA ILE A 112 -7.96 3.43 7.58
C ILE A 112 -7.54 2.67 6.32
N LEU A 113 -7.20 1.39 6.46
CA LEU A 113 -6.60 0.60 5.39
C LEU A 113 -7.58 0.22 4.27
N THR A 114 -8.82 -0.17 4.62
CA THR A 114 -9.75 -0.81 3.67
C THR A 114 -10.04 0.05 2.44
N PRO A 115 -10.47 1.32 2.56
CA PRO A 115 -10.80 2.13 1.38
C PRO A 115 -9.56 2.37 0.50
N LEU A 116 -8.43 2.72 1.11
CA LEU A 116 -7.19 2.99 0.38
C LEU A 116 -6.67 1.76 -0.36
N LEU A 117 -6.65 0.60 0.30
CA LEU A 117 -6.19 -0.66 -0.30
C LEU A 117 -7.07 -1.06 -1.48
N THR A 118 -8.39 -0.90 -1.36
CA THR A 118 -9.32 -1.21 -2.45
C THR A 118 -8.98 -0.42 -3.71
N ILE A 119 -8.83 0.90 -3.59
CA ILE A 119 -8.46 1.77 -4.72
C ILE A 119 -7.08 1.42 -5.26
N ALA A 120 -6.10 1.26 -4.39
CA ALA A 120 -4.71 0.99 -4.78
C ALA A 120 -4.55 -0.34 -5.55
N LEU A 121 -5.35 -1.34 -5.22
CA LEU A 121 -5.29 -2.64 -5.90
C LEU A 121 -5.91 -2.64 -7.31
N GLU A 122 -6.65 -1.62 -7.68
CA GLU A 122 -7.28 -1.51 -9.02
C GLU A 122 -6.36 -0.85 -10.04
N ASP A 123 -5.48 0.05 -9.62
CA ASP A 123 -4.63 0.82 -10.54
C ASP A 123 -3.14 0.75 -10.18
N LYS A 124 -2.35 0.20 -11.10
CA LYS A 124 -0.88 0.13 -11.01
C LYS A 124 -0.22 1.50 -10.86
N ARG A 125 -0.81 2.56 -11.43
CA ARG A 125 -0.28 3.94 -11.33
C ARG A 125 -0.21 4.41 -9.88
N SER A 126 -1.17 4.01 -9.05
CA SER A 126 -1.14 4.26 -7.60
C SER A 126 0.13 3.75 -6.93
N ILE A 127 0.63 2.58 -7.37
CA ILE A 127 1.86 1.98 -6.84
C ILE A 127 3.10 2.68 -7.39
N GLN A 128 3.07 3.06 -8.66
CA GLN A 128 4.19 3.73 -9.33
C GLN A 128 4.44 5.14 -8.77
N SER A 129 3.38 5.86 -8.35
CA SER A 129 3.47 7.23 -7.83
C SER A 129 3.60 7.32 -6.30
N ILE A 130 3.42 6.24 -5.56
CA ILE A 130 3.34 6.27 -4.08
C ILE A 130 4.56 6.93 -3.41
N HIS A 131 5.74 6.81 -4.02
CA HIS A 131 6.98 7.41 -3.52
C HIS A 131 6.99 8.94 -3.59
N GLN A 132 6.14 9.56 -4.42
CA GLN A 132 6.03 11.00 -4.59
C GLN A 132 5.14 11.65 -3.52
N LEU A 133 4.30 10.84 -2.83
CA LEU A 133 3.31 11.32 -1.88
C LEU A 133 3.89 11.58 -0.48
N ALA A 134 5.10 11.08 -0.18
CA ALA A 134 5.69 11.20 1.14
C ALA A 134 6.17 12.63 1.41
N GLN A 135 5.68 13.22 2.50
CA GLN A 135 6.16 14.49 3.02
C GLN A 135 7.31 14.24 4.02
N PRO A 136 8.48 14.91 3.85
CA PRO A 136 9.66 14.63 4.66
C PRO A 136 9.45 14.78 6.17
N GLU A 137 8.67 15.78 6.58
CA GLU A 137 8.37 16.12 7.97
C GLU A 137 7.43 15.08 8.61
N GLU A 138 6.59 14.45 7.80
CA GLU A 138 5.59 13.46 8.22
C GLU A 138 5.95 12.03 7.77
N TYR A 139 7.22 11.81 7.36
CA TYR A 139 7.69 10.51 6.85
C TYR A 139 7.26 9.33 7.73
N MET A 140 7.32 9.48 9.05
CA MET A 140 6.96 8.45 10.02
C MET A 140 5.52 7.95 9.88
N TYR A 141 4.61 8.79 9.40
CA TYR A 141 3.20 8.44 9.19
C TYR A 141 2.93 8.00 7.76
N HIS A 142 3.65 8.58 6.79
CA HIS A 142 3.57 8.18 5.38
C HIS A 142 4.13 6.78 5.14
N HIS A 143 5.25 6.46 5.81
CA HIS A 143 5.97 5.20 5.58
C HIS A 143 5.12 3.95 5.86
N PRO A 144 4.46 3.78 7.01
CA PRO A 144 3.63 2.61 7.28
C PRO A 144 2.45 2.48 6.32
N VAL A 145 1.82 3.60 5.94
CA VAL A 145 0.72 3.61 4.97
C VAL A 145 1.20 3.14 3.60
N ALA A 146 2.33 3.66 3.12
CA ALA A 146 2.90 3.25 1.84
C ALA A 146 3.36 1.79 1.86
N VAL A 147 4.05 1.35 2.93
CA VAL A 147 4.48 -0.05 3.09
C VAL A 147 3.29 -1.00 3.08
N SER A 148 2.18 -0.62 3.70
CA SER A 148 0.97 -1.43 3.69
C SER A 148 0.40 -1.63 2.28
N ILE A 149 0.33 -0.58 1.49
CA ILE A 149 -0.19 -0.62 0.11
C ILE A 149 0.75 -1.40 -0.81
N LEU A 150 2.05 -1.14 -0.74
CA LEU A 150 3.07 -1.89 -1.49
C LEU A 150 3.03 -3.38 -1.15
N SER A 151 2.92 -3.72 0.13
CA SER A 151 2.83 -5.11 0.59
C SER A 151 1.57 -5.81 0.09
N GLY A 152 0.42 -5.13 0.16
CA GLY A 152 -0.85 -5.62 -0.38
C GLY A 152 -0.80 -5.86 -1.89
N TRP A 153 -0.22 -4.91 -2.63
CA TRP A 153 -0.03 -5.04 -4.08
C TRP A 153 0.88 -6.22 -4.43
N ILE A 154 2.04 -6.34 -3.79
CA ILE A 154 2.95 -7.47 -4.03
C ILE A 154 2.25 -8.80 -3.72
N ALA A 155 1.49 -8.88 -2.61
CA ALA A 155 0.73 -10.07 -2.27
C ALA A 155 -0.33 -10.43 -3.35
N LYS A 156 -1.02 -9.42 -3.93
CA LYS A 156 -1.92 -9.60 -5.09
C LYS A 156 -1.16 -10.16 -6.29
N ARG A 157 0.00 -9.59 -6.62
CA ARG A 157 0.84 -10.04 -7.73
C ARG A 157 1.34 -11.48 -7.56
N LEU A 158 1.56 -11.91 -6.34
CA LEU A 158 1.91 -13.30 -5.98
C LEU A 158 0.71 -14.26 -5.94
N GLY A 159 -0.49 -13.81 -6.32
CA GLY A 159 -1.69 -14.64 -6.41
C GLY A 159 -2.36 -14.95 -5.07
N TYR A 160 -2.13 -14.15 -4.02
CA TYR A 160 -2.81 -14.34 -2.74
C TYR A 160 -4.30 -14.00 -2.87
N ASN A 161 -5.16 -14.72 -2.12
CA ASN A 161 -6.57 -14.37 -2.02
C ASN A 161 -6.77 -13.06 -1.23
N GLN A 162 -7.95 -12.42 -1.39
CA GLN A 162 -8.24 -11.12 -0.79
C GLN A 162 -8.01 -11.08 0.73
N GLY A 163 -8.42 -12.12 1.46
CA GLY A 163 -8.22 -12.19 2.90
C GLY A 163 -6.73 -12.19 3.29
N LYS A 164 -5.89 -12.89 2.53
CA LYS A 164 -4.44 -12.94 2.73
C LYS A 164 -3.76 -11.64 2.32
N ILE A 165 -4.19 -11.02 1.21
CA ILE A 165 -3.74 -9.69 0.77
C ILE A 165 -3.99 -8.66 1.88
N PHE A 166 -5.21 -8.64 2.44
CA PHE A 166 -5.57 -7.73 3.51
C PHE A 166 -4.71 -7.94 4.76
N GLN A 167 -4.45 -9.20 5.17
CA GLN A 167 -3.60 -9.51 6.33
C GLN A 167 -2.15 -9.07 6.10
N VAL A 168 -1.61 -9.21 4.90
CA VAL A 168 -0.24 -8.76 4.55
C VAL A 168 -0.17 -7.22 4.56
N ALA A 169 -1.15 -6.54 3.97
CA ALA A 169 -1.23 -5.10 3.99
C ALA A 169 -1.37 -4.55 5.43
N LEU A 170 -2.20 -5.21 6.25
CA LEU A 170 -2.37 -4.86 7.66
C LEU A 170 -1.07 -5.07 8.47
N ALA A 171 -0.32 -6.13 8.17
CA ALA A 171 0.99 -6.34 8.76
C ALA A 171 1.99 -5.25 8.36
N GLY A 172 1.99 -4.80 7.10
CA GLY A 172 2.81 -3.68 6.64
C GLY A 172 2.46 -2.36 7.35
N LEU A 173 1.16 -2.09 7.59
CA LEU A 173 0.71 -0.89 8.31
C LEU A 173 1.14 -0.89 9.78
N LEU A 174 1.20 -2.08 10.40
CA LEU A 174 1.51 -2.24 11.82
C LEU A 174 2.97 -2.66 12.08
N ALA A 175 3.79 -2.85 11.05
CA ALA A 175 5.17 -3.30 11.20
C ALA A 175 5.96 -2.43 12.18
N ASP A 176 5.82 -1.11 12.03
CA ASP A 176 6.53 -0.10 12.80
C ASP A 176 5.71 0.50 13.96
N CYS A 177 4.57 -0.09 14.34
CA CYS A 177 3.76 0.47 15.43
C CYS A 177 4.54 0.55 16.76
N GLY A 178 5.53 -0.32 16.97
CA GLY A 178 6.44 -0.31 18.12
C GLY A 178 7.34 0.92 18.20
N MET A 179 7.53 1.67 17.12
CA MET A 179 8.21 2.96 17.15
C MET A 179 7.51 3.97 18.09
N ALA A 180 6.20 3.80 18.32
CA ALA A 180 5.47 4.60 19.31
C ALA A 180 5.98 4.42 20.74
N ARG A 181 6.79 3.40 21.03
CA ARG A 181 7.43 3.14 22.35
C ARG A 181 8.88 3.59 22.42
N ILE A 182 9.41 4.12 21.32
CA ILE A 182 10.80 4.61 21.22
C ILE A 182 10.80 6.12 21.34
N ASP A 183 11.79 6.65 22.04
CA ASP A 183 11.98 8.10 22.18
C ASP A 183 12.10 8.75 20.80
N GLU A 184 11.20 9.68 20.52
CA GLU A 184 11.11 10.37 19.25
C GLU A 184 12.39 11.12 18.87
N SER A 185 13.15 11.58 19.86
CA SER A 185 14.45 12.26 19.67
C SER A 185 15.48 11.37 18.95
N LEU A 186 15.32 10.04 18.99
CA LEU A 186 16.23 9.11 18.34
C LEU A 186 16.06 9.02 16.81
N PHE A 187 14.89 9.39 16.27
CA PHE A 187 14.63 9.24 14.83
C PHE A 187 14.17 10.53 14.15
N MET A 188 13.83 11.57 14.91
CA MET A 188 13.44 12.88 14.36
C MET A 188 14.63 13.84 14.16
N ASN A 189 15.80 13.54 14.71
CA ASN A 189 16.97 14.42 14.64
C ASN A 189 17.97 14.01 13.54
N ALA A 190 18.61 15.02 12.92
CA ALA A 190 19.59 14.88 11.83
C ALA A 190 20.94 14.25 12.25
N ARG A 191 21.11 13.88 13.50
CA ARG A 191 22.40 13.42 13.99
C ARG A 191 22.65 11.94 13.71
N THR A 192 23.90 11.58 13.60
CA THR A 192 24.31 10.18 13.55
C THR A 192 24.03 9.50 14.89
N LEU A 193 23.30 8.39 14.85
CA LEU A 193 23.01 7.56 16.02
C LEU A 193 24.27 6.79 16.43
N ASN A 194 24.51 6.70 17.74
CA ASN A 194 25.50 5.77 18.29
C ASN A 194 24.96 4.33 18.30
N ASP A 195 25.83 3.36 18.62
CA ASP A 195 25.46 1.94 18.56
C ASP A 195 24.39 1.54 19.59
N SER A 196 24.36 2.16 20.76
CA SER A 196 23.33 1.93 21.78
C SER A 196 21.97 2.42 21.31
N GLU A 197 21.91 3.60 20.68
CA GLU A 197 20.69 4.18 20.13
C GLU A 197 20.16 3.36 18.94
N ARG A 198 21.06 2.92 18.06
CA ARG A 198 20.71 2.01 16.95
C ARG A 198 20.14 0.69 17.49
N LYS A 199 20.69 0.17 18.58
CA LYS A 199 20.19 -1.04 19.23
C LYS A 199 18.77 -0.84 19.76
N LYS A 200 18.49 0.29 20.42
CA LYS A 200 17.14 0.64 20.89
C LYS A 200 16.13 0.70 19.75
N ILE A 201 16.48 1.36 18.64
CA ILE A 201 15.60 1.41 17.46
C ILE A 201 15.33 0.00 16.92
N LYS A 202 16.34 -0.89 16.88
CA LYS A 202 16.18 -2.27 16.41
C LYS A 202 15.28 -3.13 17.30
N GLU A 203 14.85 -2.65 18.45
CA GLU A 203 13.90 -3.33 19.33
C GLU A 203 12.43 -3.09 18.93
N HIS A 204 12.14 -2.11 18.02
CA HIS A 204 10.75 -1.79 17.66
C HIS A 204 9.94 -3.00 17.15
N PRO A 205 10.47 -4.01 16.43
CA PRO A 205 9.65 -5.16 16.03
C PRO A 205 9.15 -5.97 17.23
N LEU A 206 9.92 -6.00 18.32
CA LEU A 206 9.51 -6.65 19.57
C LEU A 206 8.44 -5.82 20.29
N TYR A 207 8.60 -4.50 20.32
CA TYR A 207 7.55 -3.60 20.84
C TYR A 207 6.28 -3.67 20.00
N SER A 208 6.40 -3.73 18.66
CA SER A 208 5.25 -3.95 17.77
C SER A 208 4.51 -5.23 18.14
N TYR A 209 5.24 -6.35 18.35
CA TYR A 209 4.63 -7.61 18.77
C TYR A 209 3.92 -7.50 20.12
N GLN A 210 4.53 -6.84 21.11
CA GLN A 210 3.90 -6.63 22.43
C GLN A 210 2.58 -5.87 22.32
N MET A 211 2.49 -4.90 21.41
CA MET A 211 1.29 -4.10 21.18
C MET A 211 0.17 -4.86 20.46
N ILE A 212 0.52 -5.88 19.65
CA ILE A 212 -0.45 -6.58 18.79
C ILE A 212 -0.77 -8.03 19.25
N LYS A 213 0.01 -8.62 20.16
CA LYS A 213 -0.05 -10.06 20.49
C LYS A 213 -1.44 -10.52 20.90
N ASP A 214 -2.19 -9.69 21.62
CA ASP A 214 -3.50 -10.00 22.15
C ASP A 214 -4.66 -9.58 21.23
N ILE A 215 -4.39 -9.13 20.01
CA ILE A 215 -5.42 -8.74 19.03
C ILE A 215 -5.91 -10.02 18.28
N PRO A 216 -7.17 -10.48 18.49
CA PRO A 216 -7.65 -11.74 17.91
C PRO A 216 -7.80 -11.68 16.38
N LEU A 217 -8.07 -10.49 15.81
CA LEU A 217 -8.28 -10.30 14.38
C LEU A 217 -7.00 -10.39 13.54
N LEU A 218 -5.83 -10.31 14.19
CA LEU A 218 -4.54 -10.55 13.56
C LEU A 218 -4.19 -12.03 13.63
N LYS A 219 -4.04 -12.67 12.47
CA LYS A 219 -3.62 -14.07 12.40
C LYS A 219 -2.22 -14.27 12.96
N PRO A 220 -1.87 -15.45 13.48
CA PRO A 220 -0.54 -15.75 14.00
C PRO A 220 0.58 -15.42 13.00
N GLU A 221 0.37 -15.77 11.72
CA GLU A 221 1.33 -15.48 10.65
C GLU A 221 1.49 -13.97 10.41
N THR A 222 0.42 -13.19 10.57
CA THR A 222 0.44 -11.71 10.46
C THR A 222 1.29 -11.11 11.58
N LYS A 223 1.09 -11.57 12.82
CA LYS A 223 1.87 -11.15 13.99
C LYS A 223 3.35 -11.49 13.83
N LEU A 224 3.64 -12.71 13.34
CA LEU A 224 5.01 -13.16 13.10
C LEU A 224 5.66 -12.38 11.95
N ALA A 225 4.92 -12.04 10.89
CA ALA A 225 5.42 -11.23 9.79
C ALA A 225 5.84 -9.83 10.26
N ILE A 226 5.09 -9.22 11.18
CA ILE A 226 5.43 -7.94 11.81
C ILE A 226 6.77 -8.04 12.57
N VAL A 227 7.00 -9.11 13.32
CA VAL A 227 8.28 -9.30 14.04
C VAL A 227 9.45 -9.48 13.07
N GLN A 228 9.23 -10.19 11.97
CA GLN A 228 10.28 -10.63 11.06
C GLN A 228 10.58 -9.65 9.90
N HIS A 229 9.92 -8.50 9.79
CA HIS A 229 10.06 -7.64 8.60
C HIS A 229 11.48 -7.08 8.39
N HIS A 230 12.30 -7.04 9.42
CA HIS A 230 13.71 -6.66 9.32
C HIS A 230 14.67 -7.86 9.30
N GLU A 231 14.17 -9.08 9.29
CA GLU A 231 15.01 -10.25 9.06
C GLU A 231 15.47 -10.32 7.61
N ARG A 232 16.58 -11.01 7.37
CA ARG A 232 17.17 -11.20 6.04
C ARG A 232 17.44 -12.68 5.82
N LEU A 233 17.33 -13.16 4.59
CA LEU A 233 17.50 -14.59 4.25
C LEU A 233 18.86 -15.15 4.68
N ASP A 234 19.90 -14.31 4.66
CA ASP A 234 21.26 -14.67 5.09
C ASP A 234 21.47 -14.63 6.62
N GLY A 235 20.45 -14.22 7.37
CA GLY A 235 20.50 -14.11 8.84
C GLY A 235 21.20 -12.84 9.37
N THR A 236 21.52 -11.88 8.52
CA THR A 236 22.11 -10.60 8.95
C THR A 236 21.08 -9.60 9.48
N GLY A 237 19.80 -9.98 9.44
CA GLY A 237 18.68 -9.17 9.93
C GLY A 237 18.51 -9.21 11.45
N TYR A 238 17.42 -8.63 11.92
CA TYR A 238 17.03 -8.58 13.32
C TYR A 238 15.51 -8.73 13.47
N PRO A 239 14.96 -9.05 14.65
CA PRO A 239 15.61 -9.11 15.96
C PRO A 239 16.27 -10.46 16.28
N SER A 240 15.94 -11.53 15.55
CA SER A 240 16.34 -12.91 15.93
C SER A 240 17.48 -13.49 15.08
N GLY A 241 17.83 -12.86 13.95
CA GLY A 241 18.82 -13.38 13.00
C GLY A 241 18.42 -14.70 12.33
N LYS A 242 17.11 -14.93 12.15
CA LYS A 242 16.59 -16.12 11.47
C LYS A 242 16.97 -16.15 10.01
N ARG A 243 17.08 -17.36 9.41
CA ARG A 243 17.60 -17.56 8.04
C ARG A 243 16.64 -18.36 7.17
N GLY A 244 16.71 -18.09 5.87
CA GLY A 244 16.13 -18.92 4.82
C GLY A 244 14.65 -19.26 5.08
N ASN A 245 14.33 -20.54 5.05
CA ASN A 245 12.95 -21.04 5.17
C ASN A 245 12.28 -20.83 6.53
N SER A 246 13.02 -20.34 7.56
CA SER A 246 12.41 -19.98 8.84
C SER A 246 11.71 -18.61 8.80
N LEU A 247 11.86 -17.89 7.70
CA LEU A 247 11.21 -16.60 7.49
C LEU A 247 9.91 -16.78 6.69
N LEU A 248 8.85 -16.14 7.14
CA LEU A 248 7.59 -16.16 6.43
C LEU A 248 7.67 -15.38 5.10
N MET A 249 6.99 -15.86 4.07
CA MET A 249 6.88 -15.14 2.81
C MET A 249 6.27 -13.75 3.01
N GLN A 250 5.30 -13.61 3.93
CA GLN A 250 4.68 -12.33 4.27
C GLN A 250 5.71 -11.34 4.85
N SER A 251 6.62 -11.79 5.72
CA SER A 251 7.67 -10.92 6.26
C SER A 251 8.63 -10.44 5.18
N GLN A 252 8.93 -11.30 4.19
CA GLN A 252 9.78 -10.95 3.06
C GLN A 252 9.10 -9.95 2.10
N ILE A 253 7.77 -10.04 1.95
CA ILE A 253 6.98 -9.04 1.20
C ILE A 253 7.10 -7.68 1.89
N ILE A 254 6.88 -7.61 3.20
CA ILE A 254 6.97 -6.36 3.97
C ILE A 254 8.40 -5.81 3.93
N ALA A 255 9.41 -6.66 4.11
CA ALA A 255 10.82 -6.24 4.04
C ALA A 255 11.19 -5.57 2.71
N ILE A 256 10.69 -6.08 1.59
CA ILE A 256 10.94 -5.51 0.26
C ILE A 256 10.19 -4.19 0.09
N ALA A 257 8.93 -4.11 0.52
CA ALA A 257 8.14 -2.89 0.50
C ALA A 257 8.77 -1.78 1.37
N ASP A 258 9.20 -2.12 2.58
CA ASP A 258 9.88 -1.25 3.53
C ASP A 258 11.16 -0.66 2.93
N ILE A 259 12.09 -1.50 2.46
CA ILE A 259 13.35 -1.05 1.87
C ILE A 259 13.09 -0.15 0.65
N TYR A 260 12.18 -0.56 -0.24
CA TYR A 260 11.86 0.21 -1.44
C TYR A 260 11.33 1.60 -1.08
N HIS A 261 10.31 1.68 -0.23
CA HIS A 261 9.76 2.97 0.19
C HIS A 261 10.79 3.81 0.96
N ALA A 262 11.58 3.18 1.82
CA ALA A 262 12.64 3.87 2.56
C ALA A 262 13.75 4.44 1.65
N MET A 263 14.01 3.86 0.48
CA MET A 263 14.99 4.36 -0.49
C MET A 263 14.43 5.43 -1.42
N THR A 264 13.15 5.34 -1.77
CA THR A 264 12.53 6.20 -2.78
C THR A 264 11.81 7.42 -2.19
N SER A 265 11.62 7.49 -0.87
CA SER A 265 10.99 8.62 -0.21
C SER A 265 11.99 9.67 0.24
N LYS A 266 11.64 10.92 0.04
CA LYS A 266 12.37 12.06 0.60
C LYS A 266 12.22 12.07 2.12
N ARG A 267 13.31 12.32 2.83
CA ARG A 267 13.36 12.47 4.29
C ARG A 267 14.11 13.76 4.63
N LEU A 268 13.92 14.28 5.84
CA LEU A 268 14.57 15.51 6.28
C LEU A 268 16.09 15.50 6.07
N PHE A 269 16.74 14.33 6.20
CA PHE A 269 18.20 14.21 6.21
C PHE A 269 18.74 13.18 5.21
N LYS A 270 17.90 12.73 4.27
CA LYS A 270 18.31 11.78 3.24
C LYS A 270 17.58 12.07 1.93
N SER A 271 18.35 12.33 0.87
CA SER A 271 17.80 12.46 -0.48
C SER A 271 17.16 11.15 -0.94
N GLN A 272 16.05 11.26 -1.65
CA GLN A 272 15.41 10.12 -2.30
C GLN A 272 16.28 9.58 -3.45
N GLN A 273 16.18 8.29 -3.69
CA GLN A 273 16.68 7.67 -4.91
C GLN A 273 15.56 7.53 -5.92
N SER A 274 15.89 7.59 -7.22
CA SER A 274 14.94 7.22 -8.26
C SER A 274 14.40 5.79 -8.00
N PRO A 275 13.12 5.51 -8.27
CA PRO A 275 12.54 4.17 -8.14
C PRO A 275 13.35 3.10 -8.89
N PHE A 276 13.83 3.43 -10.08
CA PHE A 276 14.63 2.52 -10.92
C PHE A 276 15.99 2.24 -10.29
N LYS A 277 16.68 3.28 -9.81
CA LYS A 277 17.96 3.15 -9.12
C LYS A 277 17.81 2.37 -7.82
N ALA A 278 16.78 2.66 -7.03
CA ALA A 278 16.51 1.92 -5.79
C ALA A 278 16.33 0.42 -6.05
N LEU A 279 15.53 0.03 -7.05
CA LEU A 279 15.32 -1.36 -7.42
C LEU A 279 16.61 -2.03 -7.95
N GLN A 280 17.46 -1.31 -8.69
CA GLN A 280 18.77 -1.82 -9.10
C GLN A 280 19.67 -2.10 -7.90
N MET A 281 19.75 -1.16 -6.96
CA MET A 281 20.51 -1.34 -5.72
C MET A 281 19.96 -2.51 -4.90
N MET A 282 18.64 -2.64 -4.76
CA MET A 282 18.03 -3.79 -4.09
C MET A 282 18.36 -5.12 -4.77
N LYS A 283 18.41 -5.16 -6.10
CA LYS A 283 18.78 -6.37 -6.86
C LYS A 283 20.25 -6.75 -6.64
N ILE A 284 21.14 -5.78 -6.51
CA ILE A 284 22.61 -5.98 -6.41
C ILE A 284 23.03 -6.12 -4.94
N ASP A 285 22.78 -5.10 -4.13
CA ASP A 285 23.33 -4.99 -2.77
C ASP A 285 22.62 -5.92 -1.76
N GLN A 286 21.40 -6.32 -2.09
CA GLN A 286 20.59 -7.23 -1.27
C GLN A 286 20.54 -8.66 -1.84
N PHE A 287 21.44 -9.00 -2.77
CA PHE A 287 21.56 -10.35 -3.31
C PHE A 287 21.78 -11.36 -2.16
N GLY A 288 20.99 -12.44 -2.15
CA GLY A 288 21.02 -13.44 -1.07
C GLY A 288 20.35 -13.00 0.26
N LYS A 289 19.93 -11.71 0.40
CA LYS A 289 19.27 -11.18 1.59
C LYS A 289 17.77 -11.05 1.43
N LEU A 290 17.30 -10.79 0.21
CA LEU A 290 15.89 -10.63 -0.13
C LEU A 290 15.39 -11.77 -1.02
N HIS A 291 14.10 -12.04 -0.95
CA HIS A 291 13.45 -13.07 -1.77
C HIS A 291 13.30 -12.58 -3.21
N ILE A 292 14.06 -13.19 -4.13
CA ILE A 292 14.18 -12.70 -5.51
C ILE A 292 12.85 -12.69 -6.28
N SER A 293 11.95 -13.67 -6.06
CA SER A 293 10.65 -13.71 -6.74
C SER A 293 9.76 -12.55 -6.33
N ILE A 294 9.79 -12.16 -5.05
CA ILE A 294 9.03 -11.00 -4.55
C ILE A 294 9.59 -9.70 -5.16
N LEU A 295 10.90 -9.55 -5.17
CA LEU A 295 11.56 -8.39 -5.77
C LEU A 295 11.24 -8.27 -7.27
N LYS A 296 11.20 -9.40 -8.00
CA LYS A 296 10.81 -9.42 -9.42
C LYS A 296 9.39 -8.89 -9.64
N GLU A 297 8.41 -9.22 -8.79
CA GLU A 297 7.04 -8.68 -8.90
C GLU A 297 7.00 -7.16 -8.69
N LEU A 298 7.78 -6.64 -7.76
CA LEU A 298 7.89 -5.19 -7.57
C LEU A 298 8.58 -4.52 -8.78
N ILE A 299 9.66 -5.10 -9.29
CA ILE A 299 10.34 -4.61 -10.50
C ILE A 299 9.36 -4.60 -11.69
N ALA A 300 8.63 -5.69 -11.91
CA ALA A 300 7.65 -5.77 -12.99
C ALA A 300 6.51 -4.75 -12.85
N THR A 301 6.20 -4.34 -11.62
CA THR A 301 5.21 -3.29 -11.38
C THR A 301 5.75 -1.91 -11.73
N ILE A 302 6.94 -1.58 -11.24
CA ILE A 302 7.52 -0.22 -11.37
C ILE A 302 8.15 0.00 -12.75
N ALA A 303 8.89 -0.99 -13.26
CA ALA A 303 9.73 -0.85 -14.46
C ALA A 303 9.06 -1.35 -15.75
N ASN A 304 7.79 -1.74 -15.73
CA ASN A 304 7.05 -2.08 -16.95
C ASN A 304 6.65 -0.81 -17.70
N LEU A 305 7.59 -0.26 -18.44
CA LEU A 305 7.42 0.92 -19.28
C LEU A 305 6.99 0.50 -20.68
N PRO A 306 5.85 0.98 -21.20
CA PRO A 306 5.50 0.81 -22.60
C PRO A 306 6.56 1.41 -23.54
N ILE A 307 6.68 0.85 -24.74
CA ILE A 307 7.46 1.46 -25.82
C ILE A 307 6.82 2.83 -26.13
N GLY A 308 7.67 3.85 -26.34
CA GLY A 308 7.24 5.22 -26.53
C GLY A 308 7.15 6.03 -25.21
N THR A 309 7.35 5.39 -24.05
CA THR A 309 7.36 6.13 -22.78
C THR A 309 8.52 7.12 -22.74
N THR A 310 8.22 8.39 -22.48
CA THR A 310 9.23 9.44 -22.27
C THR A 310 9.76 9.40 -20.84
N ILE A 311 11.08 9.47 -20.70
CA ILE A 311 11.78 9.40 -19.41
C ILE A 311 12.88 10.46 -19.33
N HIS A 312 13.27 10.82 -18.11
CA HIS A 312 14.51 11.53 -17.84
C HIS A 312 15.60 10.54 -17.39
N LEU A 313 16.79 10.71 -17.96
CA LEU A 313 18.00 9.99 -17.54
C LEU A 313 18.75 10.76 -16.45
N SER A 314 19.58 10.07 -15.70
CA SER A 314 20.37 10.63 -14.57
C SER A 314 21.36 11.73 -14.96
N ASN A 315 21.65 11.91 -16.25
CA ASN A 315 22.46 13.01 -16.79
C ASN A 315 21.62 14.21 -17.24
N GLY A 316 20.30 14.22 -16.98
CA GLY A 316 19.36 15.28 -17.35
C GLY A 316 18.80 15.19 -18.77
N GLN A 317 19.27 14.23 -19.60
CA GLN A 317 18.74 14.06 -20.96
C GLN A 317 17.34 13.42 -20.92
N GLN A 318 16.49 13.88 -21.84
CA GLN A 318 15.22 13.24 -22.13
C GLN A 318 15.44 12.11 -23.14
N ALA A 319 14.71 11.01 -22.95
CA ALA A 319 14.79 9.87 -23.83
C ALA A 319 13.45 9.14 -23.94
N GLU A 320 13.29 8.36 -25.00
CA GLU A 320 12.11 7.54 -25.25
C GLU A 320 12.49 6.05 -25.12
N VAL A 321 11.67 5.27 -24.43
CA VAL A 321 11.87 3.81 -24.34
C VAL A 321 11.54 3.18 -25.69
N VAL A 322 12.53 2.57 -26.35
CA VAL A 322 12.35 1.89 -27.64
C VAL A 322 12.24 0.37 -27.54
N PHE A 323 12.85 -0.22 -26.51
CA PHE A 323 12.74 -1.66 -26.26
C PHE A 323 13.12 -2.00 -24.81
N SER A 324 12.37 -2.91 -24.20
CA SER A 324 12.66 -3.42 -22.85
C SER A 324 12.72 -4.95 -22.87
N LYS A 325 13.85 -5.51 -22.41
CA LYS A 325 14.02 -6.96 -22.25
C LYS A 325 13.31 -7.41 -20.96
N ALA A 326 12.69 -8.58 -20.97
CA ALA A 326 11.97 -9.12 -19.82
C ALA A 326 12.85 -9.33 -18.56
N ASP A 327 14.13 -9.63 -18.75
CA ASP A 327 15.12 -9.84 -17.68
C ASP A 327 15.90 -8.57 -17.29
N ALA A 328 15.80 -7.51 -18.09
CA ALA A 328 16.49 -6.24 -17.93
C ALA A 328 15.55 -5.01 -17.93
N GLN A 329 14.33 -5.15 -17.37
CA GLN A 329 13.30 -4.11 -17.37
C GLN A 329 13.76 -2.77 -16.76
N LEU A 330 14.68 -2.80 -15.80
CA LEU A 330 15.25 -1.59 -15.19
C LEU A 330 16.24 -0.86 -16.11
N ARG A 331 16.65 -1.47 -17.23
CA ARG A 331 17.68 -0.98 -18.13
C ARG A 331 17.30 -1.20 -19.60
N PRO A 332 16.25 -0.53 -20.09
CA PRO A 332 15.80 -0.65 -21.48
C PRO A 332 16.79 -0.02 -22.45
N LEU A 333 16.57 -0.27 -23.76
CA LEU A 333 17.12 0.56 -24.81
C LEU A 333 16.27 1.83 -24.92
N VAL A 334 16.95 2.96 -24.99
CA VAL A 334 16.30 4.27 -25.05
C VAL A 334 16.85 5.09 -26.20
N ARG A 335 16.03 5.92 -26.81
CA ARG A 335 16.41 6.86 -27.87
C ARG A 335 16.42 8.27 -27.30
N ILE A 336 17.54 8.97 -27.38
CA ILE A 336 17.65 10.37 -26.98
C ILE A 336 17.21 11.30 -28.12
N GLU A 337 17.08 12.59 -27.85
CA GLU A 337 16.58 13.61 -28.80
C GLU A 337 17.42 13.69 -30.09
N THR A 338 18.70 13.39 -30.04
CA THR A 338 19.59 13.33 -31.23
C THR A 338 19.30 12.15 -32.17
N GLY A 339 18.43 11.21 -31.78
CA GLY A 339 18.11 10.00 -32.49
C GLY A 339 19.04 8.80 -32.15
N GLU A 340 20.08 9.02 -31.36
CA GLU A 340 20.97 7.97 -30.88
C GLU A 340 20.26 6.98 -29.96
N ILE A 341 20.51 5.68 -30.14
CA ILE A 341 19.97 4.63 -29.26
C ILE A 341 21.04 4.22 -28.24
N ILE A 342 20.69 4.36 -26.97
CA ILE A 342 21.54 4.00 -25.84
C ILE A 342 21.02 2.70 -25.19
N ASP A 343 21.90 1.70 -25.07
CA ASP A 343 21.64 0.49 -24.28
C ASP A 343 22.02 0.76 -22.81
N LEU A 344 21.01 0.97 -21.95
CA LEU A 344 21.26 1.23 -20.52
C LEU A 344 21.85 0.03 -19.79
N GLU A 345 21.71 -1.20 -20.32
CA GLU A 345 22.34 -2.40 -19.75
C GLU A 345 23.88 -2.36 -19.90
N LYS A 346 24.37 -1.85 -21.02
CA LYS A 346 25.79 -1.65 -21.28
C LYS A 346 26.34 -0.38 -20.68
N ASN A 347 25.52 0.68 -20.60
CA ASN A 347 25.92 1.97 -20.04
C ASN A 347 25.48 2.12 -18.58
N ARG A 348 26.24 1.51 -17.65
CA ARG A 348 25.89 1.40 -16.24
C ARG A 348 25.90 2.73 -15.47
N ASN A 349 26.53 3.77 -16.02
CA ASN A 349 26.59 5.10 -15.39
C ASN A 349 25.28 5.88 -15.56
N LEU A 350 24.47 5.52 -16.57
CA LEU A 350 23.16 6.10 -16.79
C LEU A 350 22.08 5.22 -16.19
N TYR A 351 21.04 5.85 -15.63
CA TYR A 351 19.82 5.18 -15.14
C TYR A 351 18.62 6.08 -15.36
N ILE A 352 17.43 5.50 -15.30
CA ILE A 352 16.17 6.25 -15.38
C ILE A 352 15.95 7.00 -14.07
N GLU A 353 15.86 8.33 -14.15
CA GLU A 353 15.58 9.17 -12.99
C GLU A 353 14.08 9.22 -12.70
N CYS A 354 13.27 9.54 -13.70
CA CYS A 354 11.82 9.56 -13.60
C CYS A 354 11.15 9.33 -14.96
N ILE A 355 9.86 9.01 -14.92
CA ILE A 355 8.97 8.98 -16.07
C ILE A 355 8.45 10.39 -16.27
N VAL A 356 8.38 10.86 -17.53
CA VAL A 356 7.70 12.10 -17.89
C VAL A 356 6.22 11.77 -18.08
N ASP A 357 5.38 12.27 -17.18
CA ASP A 357 3.93 12.18 -17.38
C ASP A 357 3.54 13.08 -18.55
N ASN A 358 3.24 12.49 -19.68
CA ASN A 358 2.49 13.16 -20.73
C ASN A 358 1.03 13.15 -20.29
N GLY A 359 0.58 14.24 -19.65
CA GLY A 359 -0.72 14.48 -19.06
C GLY A 359 -1.95 13.97 -19.84
#